data_60e528a36a87a1efa059f41b171dcdde
#
_entry.id   60e528a36a87a1efa059f41b171dcdde
#
_cell.length_a   1.000
_cell.length_b   1.000
_cell.length_c   1.000
_cell.angle_alpha   90.00
_cell.angle_beta   90.00
_cell.angle_gamma   90.00
#
_symmetry.space_group_name_H-M   'P 1'
#
loop_
_entity.id
_entity.type
_entity.pdbx_description
1 polymer ?
#
loop_
_entity_poly.entity_id
_entity_poly.type
_entity_poly.pdbx_seq_one_letter_code
_entity_poly.pdbx_strand_id
1 'polypeptide(L)'
;MSEPRIHWMDTVDSTLDEIHALAEAGAPDGTVVVAKEQTAGRGSRGRSWHSPVGGCWFSILQRGAVTSGSSVLSIRVGLAVADVISALGVRHPVRLKWPNDLMWCDRKLGGILCEAQWLGPTREWVAIGIGINVKNELPKDVKRTAICLGHLLPDITPEALVEPLAARLRSMSESGPTLSLAEASALTSRDYLFGRRLIEPLPGVARGVSRQGELVVEIREGVIQAVRSGHVVLAGPA
;
A
#
# COMPACT_ATOMS: atom_id res chain seq x y z
N MET A 1 22.77 5.77 18.20
CA MET A 1 22.08 5.52 16.92
C MET A 1 21.56 6.85 16.43
N SER A 2 21.74 7.19 15.15
CA SER A 2 21.21 8.41 14.55
C SER A 2 19.67 8.37 14.53
N GLU A 3 19.04 9.54 14.67
CA GLU A 3 17.57 9.63 14.54
C GLU A 3 17.12 9.37 13.10
N PRO A 4 15.95 8.76 12.89
CA PRO A 4 15.39 8.54 11.56
C PRO A 4 15.06 9.89 10.90
N ARG A 5 15.53 10.08 9.66
CA ARG A 5 15.38 11.32 8.91
C ARG A 5 14.41 11.16 7.74
N ILE A 6 13.84 12.29 7.31
CA ILE A 6 13.11 12.38 6.05
C ILE A 6 14.05 13.01 5.02
N HIS A 7 14.34 12.27 3.96
CA HIS A 7 15.13 12.70 2.82
C HIS A 7 14.18 13.17 1.72
N TRP A 8 14.26 14.45 1.37
CA TRP A 8 13.49 15.04 0.29
C TRP A 8 14.33 15.08 -0.98
N MET A 9 13.78 14.52 -2.06
CA MET A 9 14.41 14.44 -3.37
C MET A 9 13.55 15.15 -4.41
N ASP A 10 14.16 15.79 -5.39
CA ASP A 10 13.43 16.38 -6.51
C ASP A 10 13.01 15.27 -7.49
N THR A 11 13.99 14.57 -8.06
CA THR A 11 13.77 13.47 -9.02
C THR A 11 14.67 12.30 -8.68
N VAL A 12 14.09 11.09 -8.67
CA VAL A 12 14.81 9.82 -8.48
C VAL A 12 14.27 8.79 -9.47
N ASP A 13 14.97 7.69 -9.66
CA ASP A 13 14.42 6.56 -10.40
C ASP A 13 13.27 5.94 -9.62
N SER A 14 13.50 5.60 -8.35
CA SER A 14 12.47 5.13 -7.43
C SER A 14 12.85 5.42 -5.99
N THR A 15 11.89 5.90 -5.18
CA THR A 15 12.12 6.08 -3.73
C THR A 15 12.45 4.77 -3.02
N LEU A 16 12.06 3.62 -3.58
CA LEU A 16 12.43 2.30 -3.07
C LEU A 16 13.92 2.02 -3.27
N ASP A 17 14.51 2.42 -4.41
CA ASP A 17 15.95 2.23 -4.64
C ASP A 17 16.77 3.09 -3.67
N GLU A 18 16.35 4.31 -3.43
CA GLU A 18 16.98 5.20 -2.47
C GLU A 18 16.91 4.65 -1.04
N ILE A 19 15.75 4.09 -0.64
CA ILE A 19 15.62 3.44 0.68
C ILE A 19 16.51 2.21 0.80
N HIS A 20 16.64 1.39 -0.23
CA HIS A 20 17.56 0.24 -0.21
C HIS A 20 19.01 0.71 -0.08
N ALA A 21 19.44 1.71 -0.85
CA ALA A 21 20.79 2.27 -0.75
C ALA A 21 21.08 2.87 0.64
N LEU A 22 20.13 3.60 1.21
CA LEU A 22 20.26 4.12 2.58
C LEU A 22 20.30 3.00 3.61
N ALA A 23 19.52 1.94 3.43
CA ALA A 23 19.51 0.79 4.33
C ALA A 23 20.87 0.06 4.30
N GLU A 24 21.46 -0.16 3.12
CA GLU A 24 22.82 -0.72 2.94
C GLU A 24 23.89 0.17 3.60
N ALA A 25 23.73 1.49 3.51
CA ALA A 25 24.59 2.46 4.19
C ALA A 25 24.38 2.55 5.72
N GLY A 26 23.49 1.72 6.30
CA GLY A 26 23.26 1.66 7.74
C GLY A 26 22.27 2.69 8.28
N ALA A 27 21.41 3.25 7.45
CA ALA A 27 20.36 4.17 7.91
C ALA A 27 19.49 3.52 9.00
N PRO A 28 19.02 4.28 10.00
CA PRO A 28 18.22 3.75 11.10
C PRO A 28 16.79 3.36 10.64
N ASP A 29 16.16 2.51 11.45
CA ASP A 29 14.73 2.19 11.31
C ASP A 29 13.88 3.46 11.26
N GLY A 30 12.83 3.45 10.44
CA GLY A 30 11.95 4.60 10.26
C GLY A 30 12.51 5.72 9.38
N THR A 31 13.69 5.54 8.74
CA THR A 31 14.19 6.48 7.71
C THR A 31 13.23 6.55 6.53
N VAL A 32 12.96 7.75 6.03
CA VAL A 32 11.98 8.03 4.97
C VAL A 32 12.67 8.69 3.78
N VAL A 33 12.25 8.33 2.58
CA VAL A 33 12.54 9.05 1.33
C VAL A 33 11.23 9.51 0.71
N VAL A 34 11.19 10.77 0.28
CA VAL A 34 10.08 11.37 -0.47
C VAL A 34 10.65 12.01 -1.72
N ALA A 35 10.06 11.73 -2.88
CA ALA A 35 10.44 12.38 -4.13
C ALA A 35 9.27 13.18 -4.70
N LYS A 36 9.58 14.29 -5.40
CA LYS A 36 8.57 15.04 -6.15
C LYS A 36 8.16 14.28 -7.41
N GLU A 37 9.11 13.53 -8.01
CA GLU A 37 8.93 12.77 -9.24
C GLU A 37 9.76 11.48 -9.21
N GLN A 38 9.25 10.40 -9.85
CA GLN A 38 10.01 9.19 -10.10
C GLN A 38 10.03 8.88 -11.60
N THR A 39 11.22 8.62 -12.16
CA THR A 39 11.42 8.29 -13.58
C THR A 39 11.15 6.82 -13.89
N ALA A 40 11.36 5.95 -12.90
CA ALA A 40 11.17 4.50 -12.99
C ALA A 40 10.37 3.94 -11.79
N GLY A 41 9.31 4.65 -11.39
CA GLY A 41 8.45 4.22 -10.28
C GLY A 41 7.93 2.79 -10.46
N ARG A 42 7.97 1.98 -9.41
CA ARG A 42 7.62 0.57 -9.43
C ARG A 42 6.27 0.28 -8.80
N GLY A 43 5.50 -0.56 -9.48
CA GLY A 43 4.31 -1.23 -8.95
C GLY A 43 4.55 -2.73 -8.77
N SER A 44 3.60 -3.43 -8.19
CA SER A 44 3.68 -4.87 -8.01
C SER A 44 3.76 -5.62 -9.35
N ARG A 45 4.51 -6.75 -9.37
CA ARG A 45 4.65 -7.67 -10.51
C ARG A 45 5.31 -7.05 -11.74
N GLY A 46 6.32 -6.22 -11.54
CA GLY A 46 7.07 -5.58 -12.62
C GLY A 46 6.32 -4.52 -13.40
N ARG A 47 5.13 -4.10 -12.96
CA ARG A 47 4.40 -2.97 -13.56
C ARG A 47 5.07 -1.66 -13.16
N SER A 48 5.06 -0.69 -14.06
CA SER A 48 5.47 0.67 -13.73
C SER A 48 4.37 1.40 -12.93
N TRP A 49 4.79 2.30 -12.09
CA TRP A 49 3.93 3.24 -11.38
C TRP A 49 4.21 4.65 -11.88
N HIS A 50 3.25 5.27 -12.55
CA HIS A 50 3.41 6.62 -13.07
C HIS A 50 3.47 7.63 -11.92
N SER A 51 4.59 8.35 -11.82
CA SER A 51 4.94 9.17 -10.64
C SER A 51 5.38 10.58 -11.00
N PRO A 52 4.59 11.39 -11.73
CA PRO A 52 4.94 12.76 -12.05
C PRO A 52 4.79 13.66 -10.81
N VAL A 53 5.24 14.90 -10.92
CA VAL A 53 5.07 15.92 -9.87
C VAL A 53 3.59 16.03 -9.44
N GLY A 54 3.38 16.21 -8.13
CA GLY A 54 2.06 16.41 -7.54
C GLY A 54 1.44 15.19 -6.88
N GLY A 55 2.11 14.02 -6.90
CA GLY A 55 1.75 12.86 -6.07
C GLY A 55 2.60 12.77 -4.81
N CYS A 56 2.18 11.94 -3.86
CA CYS A 56 3.00 11.58 -2.70
C CYS A 56 3.72 10.25 -3.00
N TRP A 57 4.99 10.36 -3.36
CA TRP A 57 5.88 9.23 -3.64
C TRP A 57 6.81 9.06 -2.45
N PHE A 58 6.45 8.10 -1.61
CA PHE A 58 6.98 7.94 -0.27
C PHE A 58 7.52 6.53 -0.09
N SER A 59 8.71 6.39 0.51
CA SER A 59 9.21 5.10 0.98
C SER A 59 9.74 5.22 2.39
N ILE A 60 9.55 4.17 3.20
CA ILE A 60 10.06 4.09 4.57
C ILE A 60 10.81 2.77 4.77
N LEU A 61 11.91 2.86 5.51
CA LEU A 61 12.72 1.73 5.93
C LEU A 61 12.13 1.13 7.21
N GLN A 62 11.91 -0.17 7.22
CA GLN A 62 11.59 -0.93 8.42
C GLN A 62 12.67 -2.00 8.66
N ARG A 63 13.40 -1.87 9.78
CA ARG A 63 14.38 -2.85 10.25
C ARG A 63 13.76 -3.75 11.33
N GLY A 64 14.42 -4.86 11.63
CA GLY A 64 13.99 -5.81 12.64
C GLY A 64 13.36 -7.08 12.09
N ALA A 65 13.04 -8.01 12.96
CA ALA A 65 12.47 -9.31 12.62
C ALA A 65 10.99 -9.19 12.25
N VAL A 66 10.69 -8.56 11.11
CA VAL A 66 9.30 -8.58 10.60
C VAL A 66 8.97 -10.01 10.19
N THR A 67 8.20 -10.70 11.01
CA THR A 67 7.82 -12.10 10.81
C THR A 67 6.63 -12.28 9.86
N SER A 68 5.93 -11.17 9.54
CA SER A 68 4.77 -11.20 8.65
C SER A 68 5.16 -11.39 7.18
N GLY A 69 4.39 -12.18 6.46
CA GLY A 69 4.49 -12.26 5.00
C GLY A 69 4.15 -10.92 4.33
N SER A 70 4.58 -10.74 3.08
CA SER A 70 4.39 -9.49 2.32
C SER A 70 2.92 -9.04 2.21
N SER A 71 1.99 -9.98 2.12
CA SER A 71 0.55 -9.67 2.04
C SER A 71 0.03 -9.09 3.34
N VAL A 72 0.39 -9.65 4.50
CA VAL A 72 -0.02 -9.15 5.82
C VAL A 72 0.56 -7.76 6.06
N LEU A 73 1.84 -7.56 5.72
CA LEU A 73 2.49 -6.26 5.86
C LEU A 73 1.83 -5.19 4.97
N SER A 74 1.58 -5.52 3.69
CA SER A 74 0.91 -4.59 2.78
C SER A 74 -0.49 -4.19 3.27
N ILE A 75 -1.24 -5.13 3.88
CA ILE A 75 -2.55 -4.85 4.48
C ILE A 75 -2.41 -3.92 5.70
N ARG A 76 -1.47 -4.18 6.59
CA ARG A 76 -1.19 -3.31 7.76
C ARG A 76 -0.84 -1.88 7.34
N VAL A 77 0.08 -1.76 6.40
CA VAL A 77 0.44 -0.46 5.82
C VAL A 77 -0.78 0.19 5.18
N GLY A 78 -1.59 -0.57 4.44
CA GLY A 78 -2.83 -0.07 3.84
C GLY A 78 -3.82 0.47 4.86
N LEU A 79 -4.02 -0.24 5.97
CA LEU A 79 -4.85 0.23 7.08
C LEU A 79 -4.30 1.52 7.69
N ALA A 80 -2.98 1.58 7.93
CA ALA A 80 -2.32 2.78 8.46
C ALA A 80 -2.48 4.00 7.54
N VAL A 81 -2.27 3.81 6.23
CA VAL A 81 -2.48 4.88 5.22
C VAL A 81 -3.94 5.30 5.16
N ALA A 82 -4.87 4.35 5.19
CA ALA A 82 -6.31 4.65 5.18
C ALA A 82 -6.73 5.43 6.45
N ASP A 83 -6.14 5.15 7.61
CA ASP A 83 -6.36 5.91 8.85
C ASP A 83 -5.89 7.36 8.70
N VAL A 84 -4.67 7.57 8.18
CA VAL A 84 -4.11 8.92 7.94
C VAL A 84 -5.02 9.71 6.99
N ILE A 85 -5.42 9.12 5.86
CA ILE A 85 -6.28 9.83 4.90
C ILE A 85 -7.67 10.10 5.50
N SER A 86 -8.22 9.17 6.27
CA SER A 86 -9.52 9.36 6.93
C SER A 86 -9.48 10.52 7.93
N ALA A 87 -8.37 10.70 8.65
CA ALA A 87 -8.17 11.80 9.61
C ALA A 87 -8.16 13.19 8.93
N LEU A 88 -7.93 13.25 7.61
CA LEU A 88 -8.01 14.50 6.83
C LEU A 88 -9.45 14.92 6.52
N GLY A 89 -10.47 14.14 6.89
CA GLY A 89 -11.87 14.50 6.73
C GLY A 89 -12.48 14.13 5.37
N VAL A 90 -11.93 13.15 4.66
CA VAL A 90 -12.56 12.64 3.43
C VAL A 90 -13.95 12.07 3.70
N ARG A 91 -14.91 12.38 2.84
CA ARG A 91 -16.34 12.03 3.03
C ARG A 91 -16.61 10.52 3.10
N HIS A 92 -15.89 9.74 2.30
CA HIS A 92 -16.05 8.29 2.24
C HIS A 92 -14.76 7.62 2.68
N PRO A 93 -14.83 6.45 3.34
CA PRO A 93 -13.63 5.75 3.79
C PRO A 93 -12.81 5.28 2.60
N VAL A 94 -11.48 5.35 2.74
CA VAL A 94 -10.55 4.65 1.85
C VAL A 94 -10.67 3.17 2.13
N ARG A 95 -10.90 2.38 1.08
CA ARG A 95 -11.00 0.93 1.13
C ARG A 95 -9.72 0.28 0.62
N LEU A 96 -9.51 -0.97 1.01
CA LEU A 96 -8.37 -1.77 0.60
C LEU A 96 -8.81 -2.82 -0.41
N LYS A 97 -8.26 -2.75 -1.63
CA LYS A 97 -8.38 -3.83 -2.61
C LYS A 97 -7.16 -4.72 -2.49
N TRP A 98 -7.37 -5.95 -2.04
CA TRP A 98 -6.31 -6.95 -1.92
C TRP A 98 -5.52 -7.11 -3.23
N PRO A 99 -4.18 -7.25 -3.17
CA PRO A 99 -3.39 -7.32 -1.93
C PRO A 99 -2.89 -5.95 -1.43
N ASN A 100 -2.90 -4.88 -2.22
CA ASN A 100 -2.07 -3.70 -1.96
C ASN A 100 -2.59 -2.37 -2.55
N ASP A 101 -3.84 -2.32 -3.04
CA ASP A 101 -4.39 -1.11 -3.63
C ASP A 101 -5.27 -0.34 -2.64
N LEU A 102 -5.12 0.98 -2.64
CA LEU A 102 -5.98 1.92 -1.93
C LEU A 102 -7.07 2.41 -2.90
N MET A 103 -8.33 2.23 -2.51
CA MET A 103 -9.48 2.58 -3.33
C MET A 103 -10.32 3.66 -2.66
N TRP A 104 -10.80 4.62 -3.45
CA TRP A 104 -11.86 5.53 -3.05
C TRP A 104 -13.04 5.35 -4.00
N CYS A 105 -14.18 4.92 -3.47
CA CYS A 105 -15.27 4.37 -4.28
C CYS A 105 -14.71 3.27 -5.23
N ASP A 106 -14.93 3.37 -6.52
CA ASP A 106 -14.46 2.37 -7.50
C ASP A 106 -13.18 2.83 -8.25
N ARG A 107 -12.46 3.83 -7.72
CA ARG A 107 -11.26 4.38 -8.33
C ARG A 107 -10.04 4.18 -7.45
N LYS A 108 -8.91 3.85 -8.06
CA LYS A 108 -7.64 3.66 -7.38
C LYS A 108 -7.04 5.01 -6.97
N LEU A 109 -6.86 5.18 -5.67
CA LEU A 109 -6.24 6.36 -5.07
C LEU A 109 -4.73 6.19 -4.92
N GLY A 110 -4.28 4.98 -4.65
CA GLY A 110 -2.88 4.70 -4.37
C GLY A 110 -2.54 3.22 -4.37
N GLY A 111 -1.30 2.91 -4.07
CA GLY A 111 -0.81 1.55 -3.96
C GLY A 111 0.38 1.44 -3.01
N ILE A 112 0.61 0.22 -2.53
CA ILE A 112 1.68 -0.12 -1.58
C ILE A 112 2.54 -1.20 -2.21
N LEU A 113 3.85 -1.08 -2.05
CA LEU A 113 4.81 -2.10 -2.47
C LEU A 113 5.83 -2.32 -1.34
N CYS A 114 5.91 -3.56 -0.85
CA CYS A 114 6.86 -3.95 0.18
C CYS A 114 7.94 -4.85 -0.45
N GLU A 115 9.20 -4.45 -0.35
CA GLU A 115 10.37 -5.18 -0.84
C GLU A 115 11.25 -5.55 0.35
N ALA A 116 11.44 -6.86 0.58
CA ALA A 116 12.25 -7.36 1.68
C ALA A 116 13.65 -7.72 1.20
N GLN A 117 14.67 -7.29 1.95
CA GLN A 117 16.06 -7.71 1.77
C GLN A 117 16.38 -8.81 2.77
N TRP A 118 17.01 -9.87 2.27
CA TRP A 118 17.37 -11.04 3.06
C TRP A 118 18.88 -11.26 3.06
N LEU A 119 19.44 -11.60 4.22
CA LEU A 119 20.79 -12.11 4.38
C LEU A 119 20.70 -13.55 4.91
N GLY A 120 20.89 -14.53 4.03
CA GLY A 120 20.61 -15.92 4.36
C GLY A 120 19.16 -16.12 4.79
N PRO A 121 18.87 -16.75 5.92
CA PRO A 121 17.52 -16.97 6.42
C PRO A 121 16.93 -15.75 7.15
N THR A 122 17.74 -14.71 7.40
CA THR A 122 17.36 -13.55 8.20
C THR A 122 16.97 -12.40 7.28
N ARG A 123 15.79 -11.81 7.52
CA ARG A 123 15.41 -10.57 6.86
C ARG A 123 16.11 -9.40 7.56
N GLU A 124 16.86 -8.62 6.78
CA GLU A 124 17.60 -7.47 7.30
C GLU A 124 16.72 -6.23 7.42
N TRP A 125 15.92 -5.97 6.37
CA TRP A 125 14.98 -4.86 6.35
C TRP A 125 13.86 -5.07 5.32
N VAL A 126 12.86 -4.22 5.41
CA VAL A 126 11.85 -4.04 4.38
C VAL A 126 11.83 -2.58 3.96
N ALA A 127 11.86 -2.36 2.64
CA ALA A 127 11.52 -1.09 2.02
C ALA A 127 10.02 -1.08 1.73
N ILE A 128 9.30 -0.12 2.29
CA ILE A 128 7.86 0.04 2.12
C ILE A 128 7.60 1.26 1.26
N GLY A 129 7.25 1.05 -0.01
CA GLY A 129 6.86 2.09 -0.95
C GLY A 129 5.35 2.36 -0.90
N ILE A 130 4.99 3.62 -0.87
CA ILE A 130 3.60 4.09 -0.86
C ILE A 130 3.47 5.17 -1.94
N GLY A 131 2.64 4.91 -2.95
CA GLY A 131 2.28 5.88 -3.96
C GLY A 131 0.83 6.34 -3.77
N ILE A 132 0.61 7.64 -3.55
CA ILE A 132 -0.73 8.23 -3.44
C ILE A 132 -0.88 9.30 -4.49
N ASN A 133 -1.91 9.19 -5.32
CA ASN A 133 -2.28 10.25 -6.23
C ASN A 133 -2.87 11.43 -5.44
N VAL A 134 -2.23 12.60 -5.50
CA VAL A 134 -2.68 13.80 -4.75
C VAL A 134 -3.18 14.86 -5.71
N LYS A 135 -2.31 15.50 -6.48
CA LYS A 135 -2.64 16.48 -7.52
C LYS A 135 -1.91 16.21 -8.85
N ASN A 136 -1.27 15.04 -8.94
CA ASN A 136 -0.52 14.64 -10.12
C ASN A 136 -1.42 14.42 -11.33
N GLU A 137 -0.84 14.54 -12.51
CA GLU A 137 -1.51 14.13 -13.72
C GLU A 137 -1.67 12.59 -13.76
N LEU A 138 -2.86 12.13 -14.14
CA LEU A 138 -3.15 10.71 -14.33
C LEU A 138 -3.04 10.36 -15.82
N PRO A 139 -2.39 9.24 -16.20
CA PRO A 139 -2.37 8.76 -17.57
C PRO A 139 -3.78 8.60 -18.15
N LYS A 140 -3.94 8.85 -19.43
CA LYS A 140 -5.25 8.87 -20.11
C LYS A 140 -6.01 7.54 -19.97
N ASP A 141 -5.30 6.44 -20.04
CA ASP A 141 -5.83 5.08 -19.94
C ASP A 141 -6.36 4.73 -18.55
N VAL A 142 -5.85 5.37 -17.49
CA VAL A 142 -6.30 5.12 -16.10
C VAL A 142 -7.17 6.24 -15.51
N LYS A 143 -7.40 7.35 -16.21
CA LYS A 143 -8.22 8.48 -15.70
C LYS A 143 -9.63 8.08 -15.22
N ARG A 144 -10.20 7.03 -15.80
CA ARG A 144 -11.55 6.53 -15.42
C ARG A 144 -11.50 5.62 -14.20
N THR A 145 -10.38 4.97 -13.94
CA THR A 145 -10.20 3.97 -12.89
C THR A 145 -9.33 4.43 -11.74
N ALA A 146 -8.73 5.63 -11.84
CA ALA A 146 -7.92 6.25 -10.80
C ALA A 146 -8.50 7.61 -10.37
N ILE A 147 -8.07 8.08 -9.20
CA ILE A 147 -8.48 9.38 -8.64
C ILE A 147 -7.33 9.99 -7.87
N CYS A 148 -7.26 11.32 -7.83
CA CYS A 148 -6.36 12.09 -6.98
C CYS A 148 -7.10 12.59 -5.73
N LEU A 149 -6.39 12.62 -4.61
CA LEU A 149 -6.91 13.10 -3.32
C LEU A 149 -7.35 14.57 -3.39
N GLY A 150 -6.70 15.39 -4.23
CA GLY A 150 -7.08 16.79 -4.48
C GLY A 150 -8.49 17.00 -5.04
N HIS A 151 -9.12 15.97 -5.63
CA HIS A 151 -10.54 16.02 -5.98
C HIS A 151 -11.47 15.89 -4.77
N LEU A 152 -10.96 15.39 -3.66
CA LEU A 152 -11.70 15.16 -2.42
C LEU A 152 -11.42 16.28 -1.41
N LEU A 153 -10.18 16.76 -1.39
CA LEU A 153 -9.63 17.78 -0.52
C LEU A 153 -8.83 18.77 -1.38
N PRO A 154 -9.44 19.85 -1.89
CA PRO A 154 -8.80 20.74 -2.86
C PRO A 154 -7.50 21.38 -2.38
N ASP A 155 -7.36 21.63 -1.08
CA ASP A 155 -6.21 22.31 -0.50
C ASP A 155 -5.09 21.36 -0.08
N ILE A 156 -5.28 20.04 -0.19
CA ILE A 156 -4.26 19.04 0.19
C ILE A 156 -3.02 19.18 -0.69
N THR A 157 -1.85 19.02 -0.10
CA THR A 157 -0.57 18.90 -0.82
C THR A 157 0.08 17.56 -0.52
N PRO A 158 0.98 17.05 -1.39
CA PRO A 158 1.72 15.82 -1.11
C PRO A 158 2.50 15.89 0.20
N GLU A 159 3.10 17.04 0.50
CA GLU A 159 3.91 17.27 1.69
C GLU A 159 3.10 17.13 2.99
N ALA A 160 1.83 17.52 2.96
CA ALA A 160 0.93 17.41 4.12
C ALA A 160 0.67 15.95 4.56
N LEU A 161 0.94 14.99 3.69
CA LEU A 161 0.81 13.56 4.01
C LEU A 161 2.05 12.98 4.67
N VAL A 162 3.24 13.57 4.45
CA VAL A 162 4.53 12.92 4.74
C VAL A 162 4.73 12.68 6.23
N GLU A 163 4.62 13.71 7.06
CA GLU A 163 4.80 13.57 8.51
C GLU A 163 3.73 12.68 9.17
N PRO A 164 2.42 12.81 8.87
CA PRO A 164 1.42 11.91 9.40
C PRO A 164 1.65 10.44 9.00
N LEU A 165 2.05 10.17 7.75
CA LEU A 165 2.39 8.83 7.29
C LEU A 165 3.63 8.29 8.02
N ALA A 166 4.71 9.08 8.10
CA ALA A 166 5.93 8.69 8.79
C ALA A 166 5.66 8.37 10.26
N ALA A 167 4.96 9.24 10.97
CA ALA A 167 4.60 9.05 12.38
C ALA A 167 3.74 7.78 12.56
N ARG A 168 2.72 7.59 11.73
CA ARG A 168 1.81 6.43 11.82
C ARG A 168 2.54 5.11 11.53
N LEU A 169 3.43 5.10 10.53
CA LEU A 169 4.17 3.89 10.16
C LEU A 169 5.27 3.56 11.17
N ARG A 170 5.96 4.55 11.72
CA ARG A 170 6.94 4.38 12.82
C ARG A 170 6.28 3.85 14.09
N SER A 171 5.02 4.20 14.35
CA SER A 171 4.25 3.72 15.50
C SER A 171 3.71 2.30 15.33
N MET A 172 3.83 1.70 14.15
CA MET A 172 3.44 0.32 13.93
C MET A 172 4.39 -0.59 14.70
N SER A 173 3.89 -1.16 15.81
CA SER A 173 4.65 -2.16 16.56
C SER A 173 4.90 -3.40 15.70
N GLU A 174 6.01 -4.10 15.99
CA GLU A 174 6.26 -5.43 15.44
C GLU A 174 5.05 -6.33 15.72
N SER A 175 4.29 -6.58 14.69
CA SER A 175 3.10 -7.40 14.77
C SER A 175 3.46 -8.80 14.29
N GLY A 176 2.92 -9.83 14.91
CA GLY A 176 3.16 -11.24 14.54
C GLY A 176 2.87 -11.57 13.08
N PRO A 177 3.05 -12.82 12.66
CA PRO A 177 2.96 -13.25 11.27
C PRO A 177 1.55 -13.14 10.67
N THR A 178 0.54 -12.92 11.50
CA THR A 178 -0.88 -12.83 11.09
C THR A 178 -1.50 -11.54 11.59
N LEU A 179 -2.57 -11.10 10.94
CA LEU A 179 -3.38 -9.97 11.43
C LEU A 179 -3.94 -10.27 12.82
N SER A 180 -3.87 -9.30 13.72
CA SER A 180 -4.57 -9.33 15.00
C SER A 180 -6.09 -9.31 14.77
N LEU A 181 -6.88 -9.57 15.79
CA LEU A 181 -8.34 -9.48 15.69
C LEU A 181 -8.79 -8.05 15.37
N ALA A 182 -8.13 -7.04 15.93
CA ALA A 182 -8.43 -5.64 15.66
C ALA A 182 -8.12 -5.26 14.20
N GLU A 183 -6.95 -5.67 13.68
CA GLU A 183 -6.59 -5.45 12.27
C GLU A 183 -7.54 -6.16 11.32
N ALA A 184 -7.93 -7.40 11.62
CA ALA A 184 -8.88 -8.16 10.82
C ALA A 184 -10.27 -7.49 10.79
N SER A 185 -10.74 -6.98 11.92
CA SER A 185 -11.99 -6.23 12.01
C SER A 185 -11.93 -4.91 11.22
N ALA A 186 -10.82 -4.16 11.37
CA ALA A 186 -10.59 -2.93 10.61
C ALA A 186 -10.53 -3.20 9.09
N LEU A 187 -9.90 -4.30 8.67
CA LEU A 187 -9.87 -4.72 7.27
C LEU A 187 -11.26 -5.07 6.75
N THR A 188 -12.04 -5.85 7.51
CA THR A 188 -13.41 -6.24 7.13
C THR A 188 -14.28 -5.02 6.83
N SER A 189 -14.17 -3.95 7.63
CA SER A 189 -14.93 -2.71 7.42
C SER A 189 -14.47 -1.92 6.18
N ARG A 190 -13.26 -2.15 5.69
CA ARG A 190 -12.62 -1.47 4.56
C ARG A 190 -12.38 -2.36 3.35
N ASP A 191 -12.80 -3.62 3.40
CA ASP A 191 -12.58 -4.54 2.28
C ASP A 191 -13.36 -4.10 1.04
N TYR A 192 -12.60 -3.76 -0.02
CA TYR A 192 -13.18 -3.35 -1.29
C TYR A 192 -13.80 -4.52 -2.07
N LEU A 193 -13.28 -5.74 -1.85
CA LEU A 193 -13.65 -6.92 -2.63
C LEU A 193 -14.82 -7.71 -2.04
N PHE A 194 -15.12 -7.55 -0.76
CA PHE A 194 -16.15 -8.35 -0.09
C PHE A 194 -17.48 -8.36 -0.85
N GLY A 195 -17.98 -9.55 -1.17
CA GLY A 195 -19.22 -9.78 -1.92
C GLY A 195 -19.12 -9.59 -3.45
N ARG A 196 -17.98 -9.10 -3.98
CA ARG A 196 -17.80 -8.87 -5.42
C ARG A 196 -17.45 -10.17 -6.15
N ARG A 197 -17.95 -10.30 -7.39
CA ARG A 197 -17.58 -11.40 -8.29
C ARG A 197 -16.22 -11.14 -8.91
N LEU A 198 -15.38 -12.17 -8.89
CA LEU A 198 -14.02 -12.18 -9.43
C LEU A 198 -13.95 -13.01 -10.70
N ILE A 199 -13.08 -12.60 -11.63
CA ILE A 199 -12.58 -13.40 -12.74
C ILE A 199 -11.20 -13.96 -12.40
N GLU A 200 -10.34 -13.13 -11.85
CA GLU A 200 -8.98 -13.46 -11.39
C GLU A 200 -8.80 -13.08 -9.91
N PRO A 201 -7.94 -13.75 -9.19
CA PRO A 201 -7.04 -14.88 -9.56
C PRO A 201 -7.79 -16.22 -9.67
N LEU A 202 -9.04 -16.25 -9.26
CA LEU A 202 -9.89 -17.42 -9.24
C LEU A 202 -11.34 -16.97 -9.43
N PRO A 203 -12.08 -17.52 -10.40
CA PRO A 203 -13.50 -17.19 -10.59
C PRO A 203 -14.33 -17.54 -9.34
N GLY A 204 -15.13 -16.59 -8.83
CA GLY A 204 -15.93 -16.80 -7.64
C GLY A 204 -16.40 -15.50 -7.00
N VAL A 205 -16.81 -15.57 -5.74
CA VAL A 205 -17.23 -14.41 -4.94
C VAL A 205 -16.23 -14.21 -3.81
N ALA A 206 -15.68 -12.99 -3.69
CA ALA A 206 -14.79 -12.64 -2.59
C ALA A 206 -15.53 -12.66 -1.26
N ARG A 207 -15.00 -13.40 -0.29
CA ARG A 207 -15.56 -13.56 1.07
C ARG A 207 -14.69 -12.90 2.15
N GLY A 208 -13.75 -12.05 1.74
CA GLY A 208 -12.87 -11.31 2.63
C GLY A 208 -11.43 -11.76 2.53
N VAL A 209 -10.65 -11.40 3.53
CA VAL A 209 -9.24 -11.73 3.63
C VAL A 209 -8.97 -12.42 4.96
N SER A 210 -8.23 -13.53 4.91
CA SER A 210 -7.88 -14.30 6.11
C SER A 210 -6.88 -13.53 7.00
N ARG A 211 -6.72 -13.95 8.24
CA ARG A 211 -5.69 -13.37 9.12
C ARG A 211 -4.26 -13.62 8.63
N GLN A 212 -4.05 -14.60 7.76
CA GLN A 212 -2.81 -14.88 7.06
C GLN A 212 -2.58 -13.95 5.84
N GLY A 213 -3.51 -13.02 5.57
CA GLY A 213 -3.44 -12.10 4.44
C GLY A 213 -3.84 -12.72 3.09
N GLU A 214 -4.52 -13.85 3.10
CA GLU A 214 -4.95 -14.55 1.90
C GLU A 214 -6.35 -14.08 1.49
N LEU A 215 -6.57 -13.87 0.19
CA LEU A 215 -7.90 -13.59 -0.34
C LEU A 215 -8.75 -14.87 -0.29
N VAL A 216 -9.91 -14.78 0.36
CA VAL A 216 -10.86 -15.90 0.51
C VAL A 216 -11.91 -15.79 -0.59
N VAL A 217 -12.02 -16.80 -1.44
CA VAL A 217 -12.93 -16.84 -2.58
C VAL A 217 -13.86 -18.04 -2.47
N GLU A 218 -15.14 -17.79 -2.56
CA GLU A 218 -16.15 -18.84 -2.72
C GLU A 218 -16.33 -19.13 -4.21
N ILE A 219 -15.83 -20.30 -4.67
CA ILE A 219 -15.81 -20.69 -6.08
C ILE A 219 -17.14 -21.32 -6.53
N ARG A 220 -17.89 -21.89 -5.61
CA ARG A 220 -19.25 -22.40 -5.74
C ARG A 220 -19.86 -22.49 -4.34
N GLU A 221 -21.15 -22.63 -4.25
CA GLU A 221 -21.89 -22.69 -2.97
C GLU A 221 -21.20 -23.60 -1.94
N GLY A 222 -20.80 -23.02 -0.82
CA GLY A 222 -20.13 -23.68 0.30
C GLY A 222 -18.68 -24.11 0.06
N VAL A 223 -18.09 -23.88 -1.11
CA VAL A 223 -16.70 -24.25 -1.41
C VAL A 223 -15.80 -23.02 -1.44
N ILE A 224 -14.95 -22.94 -0.43
CA ILE A 224 -14.06 -21.78 -0.21
C ILE A 224 -12.63 -22.17 -0.53
N GLN A 225 -11.91 -21.27 -1.20
CA GLN A 225 -10.47 -21.37 -1.47
C GLN A 225 -9.75 -20.10 -1.04
N ALA A 226 -8.59 -20.27 -0.39
CA ALA A 226 -7.69 -19.18 -0.03
C ALA A 226 -6.62 -18.98 -1.10
N VAL A 227 -6.36 -17.72 -1.47
CA VAL A 227 -5.39 -17.32 -2.49
C VAL A 227 -4.33 -16.43 -1.87
N ARG A 228 -3.06 -16.84 -1.94
CA ARG A 228 -1.92 -16.15 -1.30
C ARG A 228 -1.39 -14.99 -2.09
N SER A 229 -1.49 -15.06 -3.41
CA SER A 229 -1.02 -14.01 -4.33
C SER A 229 -1.86 -14.03 -5.60
N GLY A 230 -2.02 -12.89 -6.24
CA GLY A 230 -2.81 -12.85 -7.46
C GLY A 230 -3.08 -11.40 -7.89
N HIS A 231 -3.40 -11.21 -9.17
CA HIS A 231 -4.05 -9.99 -9.67
C HIS A 231 -5.55 -10.16 -9.52
N VAL A 232 -6.26 -9.11 -9.14
CA VAL A 232 -7.72 -9.18 -9.00
C VAL A 232 -8.39 -8.46 -10.16
N VAL A 233 -9.11 -9.24 -10.95
CA VAL A 233 -10.02 -8.74 -12.00
C VAL A 233 -11.45 -9.00 -11.54
N LEU A 234 -12.27 -7.96 -11.53
CA LEU A 234 -13.69 -8.05 -11.21
C LEU A 234 -14.47 -8.46 -12.46
N ALA A 235 -15.50 -9.25 -12.28
CA ALA A 235 -16.52 -9.41 -13.29
C ALA A 235 -17.20 -8.04 -13.52
N GLY A 236 -17.50 -7.72 -14.78
CA GLY A 236 -18.27 -6.53 -15.11
C GLY A 236 -19.62 -6.52 -14.36
N PRO A 237 -20.30 -5.36 -14.34
CA PRO A 237 -21.69 -5.33 -13.83
C PRO A 237 -22.51 -6.36 -14.61
N ALA A 238 -23.29 -7.13 -13.87
CA ALA A 238 -24.24 -8.11 -14.42
C ALA A 238 -25.35 -7.37 -15.18
#